data_cf0c6283e3d6607317c468ea02e508da
#
_entry.id   cf0c6283e3d6607317c468ea02e508da
#
_cell.length_a   1.000
_cell.length_b   1.000
_cell.length_c   1.000
_cell.angle_alpha   90.00
_cell.angle_beta   90.00
_cell.angle_gamma   90.00
#
_symmetry.space_group_name_H-M   'P 1'
#
loop_
_entity.id
_entity.type
_entity.pdbx_description
1 polymer ?
#
loop_
_entity_poly.entity_id
_entity_poly.type
_entity_poly.pdbx_seq_one_letter_code
_entity_poly.pdbx_strand_id
1 'polypeptide(L)'
;MKTLIIGAGAVGCAVAIAAANAGMETALLDNSATANYIQEHGLKRTGIFGEITITPDRIKVYQDYDNIEPGYDYIVAAVKTMANETVAGELASHRDILGQTGRIVIFQNGWGNDEPYLAHFPASQVFNARIITGFEKPSLGITNVTVHTAPILLGSLHGESIRELEPLARAINDSGIPAEISEEVEQALWAKMLYNTTLNPLGAILNMKYGQLASSEHLVGIMNRLIEETYAVMEAAGYQTFWKTPEEYQSAFYGKMVPDTFAHRSSTLQDIEKRQRTEIDTLNGCILRIGRKHGIPTPTHTMIVEMIRGIEAVRCKDNG
;
A
#
# COMPACT_ATOMS: atom_id res chain seq x y z
N MET A 1 -7.26 23.42 1.78
CA MET A 1 -6.79 22.35 0.88
C MET A 1 -7.88 21.34 0.70
N LYS A 2 -8.02 20.82 -0.52
CA LYS A 2 -9.00 19.80 -0.88
C LYS A 2 -8.31 18.45 -1.05
N THR A 3 -8.84 17.40 -0.45
CA THR A 3 -8.28 16.04 -0.54
C THR A 3 -9.37 15.06 -0.96
N LEU A 4 -9.15 14.34 -2.06
CA LEU A 4 -10.00 13.24 -2.51
C LEU A 4 -9.32 11.91 -2.19
N ILE A 5 -10.02 11.01 -1.53
CA ILE A 5 -9.55 9.65 -1.28
C ILE A 5 -10.32 8.70 -2.20
N ILE A 6 -9.60 7.93 -3.03
CA ILE A 6 -10.17 6.92 -3.90
C ILE A 6 -9.94 5.55 -3.26
N GLY A 7 -11.03 4.93 -2.80
CA GLY A 7 -11.04 3.67 -2.08
C GLY A 7 -11.21 3.83 -0.57
N ALA A 8 -12.38 3.45 -0.04
CA ALA A 8 -12.70 3.43 1.40
C ALA A 8 -12.34 2.09 2.06
N GLY A 9 -11.16 1.59 1.74
CA GLY A 9 -10.49 0.51 2.47
C GLY A 9 -10.02 0.98 3.86
N ALA A 10 -9.34 0.09 4.59
CA ALA A 10 -8.84 0.44 5.92
C ALA A 10 -7.86 1.63 5.90
N VAL A 11 -6.95 1.67 4.92
CA VAL A 11 -5.98 2.76 4.74
C VAL A 11 -6.69 4.03 4.29
N GLY A 12 -7.55 3.96 3.26
CA GLY A 12 -8.26 5.13 2.73
C GLY A 12 -9.14 5.80 3.78
N CYS A 13 -9.89 5.04 4.57
CA CYS A 13 -10.66 5.58 5.70
C CYS A 13 -9.75 6.27 6.73
N ALA A 14 -8.57 5.71 7.05
CA ALA A 14 -7.65 6.32 8.00
C ALA A 14 -7.11 7.66 7.50
N VAL A 15 -6.73 7.76 6.21
CA VAL A 15 -6.26 9.01 5.60
C VAL A 15 -7.40 10.04 5.47
N ALA A 16 -8.61 9.60 5.10
CA ALA A 16 -9.78 10.48 5.05
C ALA A 16 -10.09 11.10 6.42
N ILE A 17 -10.05 10.29 7.48
CA ILE A 17 -10.23 10.75 8.86
C ILE A 17 -9.14 11.75 9.24
N ALA A 18 -7.90 11.48 8.90
CA ALA A 18 -6.78 12.38 9.21
C ALA A 18 -6.94 13.73 8.50
N ALA A 19 -7.23 13.74 7.20
CA ALA A 19 -7.44 14.93 6.41
C ALA A 19 -8.62 15.78 6.94
N ALA A 20 -9.78 15.14 7.16
CA ALA A 20 -10.96 15.82 7.70
C ALA A 20 -10.73 16.33 9.12
N ASN A 21 -10.00 15.59 9.98
CA ASN A 21 -9.66 16.03 11.33
C ASN A 21 -8.73 17.26 11.34
N ALA A 22 -7.83 17.34 10.37
CA ALA A 22 -6.97 18.52 10.16
C ALA A 22 -7.68 19.72 9.51
N GLY A 23 -8.99 19.62 9.23
CA GLY A 23 -9.78 20.69 8.63
C GLY A 23 -9.60 20.83 7.11
N MET A 24 -9.07 19.83 6.43
CA MET A 24 -9.06 19.80 4.97
C MET A 24 -10.48 19.52 4.45
N GLU A 25 -10.85 20.15 3.34
CA GLU A 25 -12.06 19.77 2.61
C GLU A 25 -11.86 18.35 2.03
N THR A 26 -12.53 17.38 2.64
CA THR A 26 -12.26 15.98 2.37
C THR A 26 -13.41 15.32 1.63
N ALA A 27 -13.08 14.62 0.56
CA ALA A 27 -14.03 13.79 -0.18
C ALA A 27 -13.52 12.35 -0.29
N LEU A 28 -14.45 11.42 -0.52
CA LEU A 28 -14.16 10.00 -0.68
C LEU A 28 -14.97 9.45 -1.85
N LEU A 29 -14.32 8.67 -2.70
CA LEU A 29 -14.94 7.89 -3.78
C LEU A 29 -14.83 6.41 -3.46
N ASP A 30 -15.97 5.70 -3.43
CA ASP A 30 -16.03 4.23 -3.30
C ASP A 30 -17.32 3.70 -3.91
N ASN A 31 -17.47 2.37 -3.94
CA ASN A 31 -18.70 1.71 -4.40
C ASN A 31 -19.93 2.14 -3.57
N SER A 32 -21.11 1.96 -4.18
CA SER A 32 -22.38 2.45 -3.62
C SER A 32 -22.66 2.00 -2.20
N ALA A 33 -22.35 0.76 -1.82
CA ALA A 33 -22.64 0.25 -0.48
C ALA A 33 -21.80 0.96 0.61
N THR A 34 -20.50 1.11 0.35
CA THR A 34 -19.57 1.81 1.27
C THR A 34 -19.88 3.31 1.31
N ALA A 35 -20.09 3.91 0.14
CA ALA A 35 -20.41 5.33 -0.01
C ALA A 35 -21.68 5.70 0.75
N ASN A 36 -22.79 4.96 0.56
CA ASN A 36 -24.07 5.19 1.26
C ASN A 36 -23.90 5.08 2.77
N TYR A 37 -23.16 4.06 3.24
CA TYR A 37 -22.91 3.90 4.68
C TYR A 37 -22.18 5.13 5.25
N ILE A 38 -21.11 5.58 4.60
CA ILE A 38 -20.30 6.72 5.08
C ILE A 38 -21.12 8.01 5.02
N GLN A 39 -21.95 8.18 4.00
CA GLN A 39 -22.83 9.34 3.83
C GLN A 39 -23.87 9.44 4.96
N GLU A 40 -24.31 8.30 5.51
CA GLU A 40 -25.29 8.24 6.61
C GLU A 40 -24.62 8.29 7.99
N HIS A 41 -23.46 7.61 8.17
CA HIS A 41 -22.87 7.37 9.48
C HIS A 41 -21.52 8.05 9.71
N GLY A 42 -20.88 8.59 8.66
CA GLY A 42 -19.52 9.16 8.71
C GLY A 42 -18.44 8.09 8.81
N LEU A 43 -17.29 8.48 9.36
CA LEU A 43 -16.10 7.64 9.49
C LEU A 43 -15.65 7.54 10.95
N LYS A 44 -15.11 6.38 11.34
CA LYS A 44 -14.52 6.18 12.66
C LYS A 44 -13.18 5.45 12.56
N ARG A 45 -12.16 5.98 13.25
CA ARG A 45 -10.90 5.28 13.53
C ARG A 45 -10.86 4.85 14.98
N THR A 46 -10.32 3.64 15.22
CA THR A 46 -10.05 3.06 16.53
C THR A 46 -8.63 2.49 16.57
N GLY A 47 -8.22 1.91 17.69
CA GLY A 47 -6.97 1.18 17.85
C GLY A 47 -5.92 1.94 18.64
N ILE A 48 -4.65 1.60 18.42
CA ILE A 48 -3.51 2.02 19.26
C ILE A 48 -3.28 3.55 19.33
N PHE A 49 -3.79 4.31 18.37
CA PHE A 49 -3.70 5.77 18.33
C PHE A 49 -5.01 6.47 18.77
N GLY A 50 -5.87 5.75 19.51
CA GLY A 50 -7.12 6.29 20.02
C GLY A 50 -8.23 6.40 18.97
N GLU A 51 -9.32 7.05 19.36
CA GLU A 51 -10.52 7.17 18.53
C GLU A 51 -10.66 8.56 17.94
N ILE A 52 -11.01 8.62 16.66
CA ILE A 52 -11.47 9.84 15.97
C ILE A 52 -12.73 9.49 15.20
N THR A 53 -13.74 10.34 15.31
CA THR A 53 -14.99 10.22 14.55
C THR A 53 -15.17 11.45 13.68
N ILE A 54 -15.48 11.25 12.40
CA ILE A 54 -15.84 12.28 11.44
C ILE A 54 -17.31 12.12 11.11
N THR A 55 -18.09 13.13 11.41
CA THR A 55 -19.52 13.17 11.12
C THR A 55 -19.81 13.30 9.63
N PRO A 56 -20.98 12.84 9.14
CA PRO A 56 -21.31 12.88 7.70
C PRO A 56 -21.20 14.24 7.04
N ASP A 57 -21.51 15.31 7.77
CA ASP A 57 -21.44 16.70 7.28
C ASP A 57 -20.01 17.23 7.03
N ARG A 58 -19.00 16.49 7.51
CA ARG A 58 -17.59 16.86 7.38
C ARG A 58 -16.87 16.12 6.26
N ILE A 59 -17.55 15.28 5.50
CA ILE A 59 -16.96 14.52 4.39
C ILE A 59 -17.95 14.42 3.24
N LYS A 60 -17.50 14.79 2.02
CA LYS A 60 -18.25 14.54 0.81
C LYS A 60 -18.03 13.10 0.35
N VAL A 61 -19.07 12.46 -0.20
CA VAL A 61 -18.96 11.08 -0.65
C VAL A 61 -19.50 10.96 -2.06
N TYR A 62 -18.71 10.36 -2.94
CA TYR A 62 -19.03 10.13 -4.36
C TYR A 62 -19.10 8.64 -4.65
N GLN A 63 -19.85 8.25 -5.67
CA GLN A 63 -19.99 6.88 -6.16
C GLN A 63 -19.45 6.72 -7.59
N ASP A 64 -19.26 7.82 -8.29
CA ASP A 64 -18.76 7.90 -9.66
C ASP A 64 -17.86 9.13 -9.85
N TYR A 65 -17.13 9.20 -10.94
CA TYR A 65 -16.21 10.30 -11.25
C TYR A 65 -16.93 11.53 -11.82
N ASP A 66 -18.08 11.35 -12.50
CA ASP A 66 -18.81 12.42 -13.21
C ASP A 66 -19.31 13.53 -12.26
N ASN A 67 -19.56 13.17 -11.00
CA ASN A 67 -20.11 14.08 -9.99
C ASN A 67 -19.04 14.68 -9.07
N ILE A 68 -17.75 14.33 -9.24
CA ILE A 68 -16.68 14.85 -8.38
C ILE A 68 -16.41 16.31 -8.72
N GLU A 69 -16.42 17.17 -7.71
CA GLU A 69 -16.04 18.58 -7.87
C GLU A 69 -14.57 18.72 -8.31
N PRO A 70 -14.24 19.72 -9.14
CA PRO A 70 -12.88 19.93 -9.61
C PRO A 70 -11.93 20.51 -8.55
N GLY A 71 -10.62 20.41 -8.81
CA GLY A 71 -9.59 21.22 -8.15
C GLY A 71 -9.07 20.64 -6.84
N TYR A 72 -8.92 19.32 -6.71
CA TYR A 72 -8.29 18.72 -5.53
C TYR A 72 -6.78 18.97 -5.52
N ASP A 73 -6.26 19.37 -4.35
CA ASP A 73 -4.83 19.50 -4.08
C ASP A 73 -4.16 18.13 -3.94
N TYR A 74 -4.87 17.16 -3.35
CA TYR A 74 -4.43 15.78 -3.21
C TYR A 74 -5.49 14.80 -3.68
N ILE A 75 -5.06 13.81 -4.46
CA ILE A 75 -5.82 12.59 -4.74
C ILE A 75 -5.04 11.43 -4.12
N VAL A 76 -5.62 10.78 -3.12
CA VAL A 76 -5.02 9.62 -2.45
C VAL A 76 -5.57 8.33 -3.07
N ALA A 77 -4.71 7.58 -3.75
CA ALA A 77 -5.06 6.27 -4.30
C ALA A 77 -4.88 5.19 -3.22
N ALA A 78 -5.98 4.70 -2.67
CA ALA A 78 -6.03 3.69 -1.61
C ALA A 78 -6.91 2.47 -1.97
N VAL A 79 -7.14 2.26 -3.26
CA VAL A 79 -7.78 1.06 -3.81
C VAL A 79 -6.83 -0.14 -3.81
N LYS A 80 -7.34 -1.35 -4.01
CA LYS A 80 -6.49 -2.51 -4.30
C LYS A 80 -5.76 -2.32 -5.64
N THR A 81 -4.53 -2.82 -5.74
CA THR A 81 -3.59 -2.53 -6.84
C THR A 81 -4.12 -2.91 -8.22
N MET A 82 -4.99 -3.94 -8.32
CA MET A 82 -5.63 -4.33 -9.58
C MET A 82 -6.59 -3.28 -10.16
N ALA A 83 -6.98 -2.27 -9.39
CA ALA A 83 -7.84 -1.19 -9.87
C ALA A 83 -7.04 0.02 -10.41
N ASN A 84 -5.71 0.03 -10.33
CA ASN A 84 -4.90 1.21 -10.68
C ASN A 84 -5.07 1.66 -12.12
N GLU A 85 -5.11 0.74 -13.08
CA GLU A 85 -5.33 1.07 -14.51
C GLU A 85 -6.68 1.78 -14.71
N THR A 86 -7.73 1.26 -14.09
CA THR A 86 -9.07 1.87 -14.16
C THR A 86 -9.07 3.26 -13.50
N VAL A 87 -8.54 3.38 -12.29
CA VAL A 87 -8.49 4.67 -11.57
C VAL A 87 -7.67 5.70 -12.33
N ALA A 88 -6.51 5.34 -12.85
CA ALA A 88 -5.66 6.24 -13.63
C ALA A 88 -6.34 6.70 -14.93
N GLY A 89 -7.03 5.79 -15.64
CA GLY A 89 -7.80 6.10 -16.83
C GLY A 89 -9.00 7.02 -16.57
N GLU A 90 -9.74 6.76 -15.48
CA GLU A 90 -10.85 7.62 -15.06
C GLU A 90 -10.37 9.03 -14.69
N LEU A 91 -9.29 9.14 -13.90
CA LEU A 91 -8.70 10.45 -13.58
C LEU A 91 -8.17 11.17 -14.83
N ALA A 92 -7.65 10.44 -15.82
CA ALA A 92 -7.21 11.01 -17.07
C ALA A 92 -8.37 11.53 -17.93
N SER A 93 -9.55 10.91 -17.82
CA SER A 93 -10.78 11.33 -18.49
C SER A 93 -11.44 12.55 -17.79
N HIS A 94 -11.19 12.72 -16.50
CA HIS A 94 -11.74 13.77 -15.63
C HIS A 94 -10.60 14.62 -15.04
N ARG A 95 -9.74 15.20 -15.92
CA ARG A 95 -8.51 15.88 -15.50
C ARG A 95 -8.70 17.07 -14.58
N ASP A 96 -9.86 17.69 -14.62
CA ASP A 96 -10.22 18.82 -13.78
C ASP A 96 -10.43 18.46 -12.30
N ILE A 97 -10.65 17.18 -11.98
CA ILE A 97 -10.68 16.69 -10.59
C ILE A 97 -9.35 17.02 -9.91
N LEU A 98 -8.23 16.74 -10.55
CA LEU A 98 -6.91 17.12 -10.05
C LEU A 98 -6.67 18.61 -10.33
N GLY A 99 -6.37 19.40 -9.30
CA GLY A 99 -5.98 20.78 -9.44
C GLY A 99 -4.68 20.92 -10.27
N GLN A 100 -4.45 22.08 -10.88
CA GLN A 100 -3.26 22.32 -11.72
C GLN A 100 -1.94 22.01 -10.99
N THR A 101 -1.88 22.27 -9.70
CA THR A 101 -0.74 21.93 -8.82
C THR A 101 -1.04 20.73 -7.93
N GLY A 102 -2.07 19.94 -8.24
CA GLY A 102 -2.49 18.81 -7.43
C GLY A 102 -1.54 17.62 -7.53
N ARG A 103 -1.60 16.75 -6.56
CA ARG A 103 -0.72 15.58 -6.40
C ARG A 103 -1.55 14.31 -6.23
N ILE A 104 -1.18 13.28 -6.96
CA ILE A 104 -1.68 11.91 -6.77
C ILE A 104 -0.70 11.21 -5.83
N VAL A 105 -1.18 10.72 -4.68
CA VAL A 105 -0.34 10.04 -3.69
C VAL A 105 -0.83 8.61 -3.53
N ILE A 106 0.03 7.64 -3.81
CA ILE A 106 -0.28 6.22 -3.87
C ILE A 106 -0.03 5.57 -2.51
N PHE A 107 -1.10 5.14 -1.85
CA PHE A 107 -1.08 4.52 -0.51
C PHE A 107 -1.28 3.00 -0.59
N GLN A 108 -0.52 2.33 -1.44
CA GLN A 108 -0.68 0.90 -1.72
C GLN A 108 0.59 0.11 -1.39
N ASN A 109 0.43 -1.20 -1.17
CA ASN A 109 1.54 -2.12 -1.04
C ASN A 109 2.10 -2.49 -2.42
N GLY A 110 3.39 -2.88 -2.44
CA GLY A 110 4.02 -3.34 -3.67
C GLY A 110 4.80 -2.25 -4.40
N TRP A 111 5.29 -2.59 -5.59
CA TRP A 111 6.11 -1.74 -6.44
C TRP A 111 5.50 -1.62 -7.84
N GLY A 112 5.70 -0.46 -8.48
CA GLY A 112 5.16 -0.17 -9.82
C GLY A 112 3.70 0.24 -9.82
N ASN A 113 3.13 0.60 -8.66
CA ASN A 113 1.76 1.10 -8.55
C ASN A 113 1.58 2.49 -9.16
N ASP A 114 2.65 3.22 -9.37
CA ASP A 114 2.72 4.53 -10.03
C ASP A 114 2.70 4.43 -11.56
N GLU A 115 3.15 3.32 -12.15
CA GLU A 115 3.25 3.13 -13.60
C GLU A 115 1.94 3.48 -14.34
N PRO A 116 0.73 3.03 -13.93
CA PRO A 116 -0.53 3.40 -14.58
C PRO A 116 -0.80 4.90 -14.55
N TYR A 117 -0.46 5.58 -13.46
CA TYR A 117 -0.67 7.03 -13.32
C TYR A 117 0.32 7.82 -14.17
N LEU A 118 1.58 7.38 -14.24
CA LEU A 118 2.63 8.00 -15.08
C LEU A 118 2.33 7.90 -16.58
N ALA A 119 1.50 6.95 -17.00
CA ALA A 119 1.01 6.89 -18.39
C ALA A 119 0.14 8.10 -18.75
N HIS A 120 -0.42 8.80 -17.77
CA HIS A 120 -1.38 9.88 -17.97
C HIS A 120 -1.00 11.20 -17.33
N PHE A 121 -0.20 11.19 -16.27
CA PHE A 121 0.19 12.36 -15.47
C PHE A 121 1.71 12.50 -15.43
N PRO A 122 2.26 13.74 -15.38
CA PRO A 122 3.69 13.94 -15.27
C PRO A 122 4.20 13.44 -13.90
N ALA A 123 5.47 13.03 -13.83
CA ALA A 123 6.10 12.55 -12.62
C ALA A 123 5.97 13.55 -11.45
N SER A 124 6.00 14.85 -11.75
CA SER A 124 5.81 15.93 -10.76
C SER A 124 4.43 15.95 -10.08
N GLN A 125 3.49 15.12 -10.53
CA GLN A 125 2.17 14.97 -9.93
C GLN A 125 1.96 13.60 -9.28
N VAL A 126 2.92 12.65 -9.39
CA VAL A 126 2.75 11.27 -8.92
C VAL A 126 3.74 10.95 -7.81
N PHE A 127 3.24 10.60 -6.64
CA PHE A 127 4.00 10.38 -5.43
C PHE A 127 3.58 9.08 -4.75
N ASN A 128 4.43 8.57 -3.86
CA ASN A 128 4.21 7.31 -3.20
C ASN A 128 4.26 7.45 -1.68
N ALA A 129 3.51 6.60 -0.99
CA ALA A 129 3.57 6.46 0.46
C ALA A 129 4.06 5.06 0.85
N ARG A 130 5.05 4.99 1.74
CA ARG A 130 5.47 3.74 2.39
C ARG A 130 4.77 3.62 3.74
N ILE A 131 3.97 2.58 3.90
CA ILE A 131 3.16 2.32 5.08
C ILE A 131 3.60 1.01 5.72
N ILE A 132 4.01 1.03 6.99
CA ILE A 132 4.23 -0.15 7.85
C ILE A 132 3.40 -0.05 9.12
N THR A 133 2.18 0.38 8.94
CA THR A 133 1.11 0.44 9.93
C THR A 133 0.05 -0.59 9.55
N GLY A 134 -0.35 -1.41 10.51
CA GLY A 134 -1.43 -2.37 10.31
C GLY A 134 -2.78 -1.68 10.46
N PHE A 135 -3.57 -1.77 9.41
CA PHE A 135 -4.94 -1.28 9.35
C PHE A 135 -5.90 -2.43 9.09
N GLU A 136 -6.96 -2.51 9.85
CA GLU A 136 -8.07 -3.44 9.65
C GLU A 136 -9.36 -2.67 9.39
N LYS A 137 -10.27 -3.27 8.60
CA LYS A 137 -11.62 -2.74 8.36
C LYS A 137 -12.65 -3.65 9.04
N PRO A 138 -12.99 -3.42 10.31
CA PRO A 138 -13.97 -4.25 11.04
C PRO A 138 -15.37 -4.19 10.42
N SER A 139 -15.76 -3.02 9.90
CA SER A 139 -17.01 -2.80 9.19
C SER A 139 -16.90 -1.62 8.23
N LEU A 140 -17.97 -1.31 7.48
CA LEU A 140 -18.03 -0.14 6.62
C LEU A 140 -17.79 1.14 7.44
N GLY A 141 -17.04 2.08 6.89
CA GLY A 141 -16.73 3.36 7.52
C GLY A 141 -15.85 3.30 8.78
N ILE A 142 -15.44 2.10 9.24
CA ILE A 142 -14.60 1.94 10.42
C ILE A 142 -13.23 1.37 10.06
N THR A 143 -12.18 2.04 10.51
CA THR A 143 -10.80 1.56 10.43
C THR A 143 -10.20 1.39 11.82
N ASN A 144 -9.45 0.30 12.03
CA ASN A 144 -8.79 -0.01 13.29
C ASN A 144 -7.28 -0.08 13.05
N VAL A 145 -6.50 0.69 13.82
CA VAL A 145 -5.03 0.67 13.75
C VAL A 145 -4.52 -0.34 14.76
N THR A 146 -3.95 -1.44 14.28
CA THR A 146 -3.55 -2.60 15.11
C THR A 146 -2.08 -2.59 15.50
N VAL A 147 -1.20 -2.11 14.60
CA VAL A 147 0.24 -2.08 14.82
C VAL A 147 0.86 -0.92 14.05
N HIS A 148 1.93 -0.37 14.60
CA HIS A 148 2.74 0.68 13.95
C HIS A 148 4.21 0.45 14.28
N THR A 149 5.06 0.38 13.29
CA THR A 149 6.48 0.07 13.47
C THR A 149 7.41 1.22 13.10
N ALA A 150 6.96 2.13 12.23
CA ALA A 150 7.68 3.37 11.88
C ALA A 150 6.74 4.36 11.17
N PRO A 151 7.09 5.66 11.09
CA PRO A 151 6.28 6.69 10.43
C PRO A 151 5.87 6.30 9.00
N ILE A 152 4.69 6.75 8.58
CA ILE A 152 4.32 6.71 7.16
C ILE A 152 5.20 7.72 6.44
N LEU A 153 5.91 7.27 5.40
CA LEU A 153 6.77 8.14 4.59
C LEU A 153 6.07 8.49 3.28
N LEU A 154 6.00 9.79 2.97
CA LEU A 154 5.51 10.28 1.68
C LEU A 154 6.70 10.83 0.88
N GLY A 155 6.82 10.47 -0.40
CA GLY A 155 7.95 10.92 -1.19
C GLY A 155 7.80 10.67 -2.69
N SER A 156 8.83 11.04 -3.44
CA SER A 156 8.93 10.87 -4.89
C SER A 156 9.83 9.68 -5.24
N LEU A 157 9.43 8.87 -6.22
CA LEU A 157 10.29 7.86 -6.86
C LEU A 157 11.02 8.41 -8.09
N HIS A 158 10.77 9.68 -8.44
CA HIS A 158 11.22 10.29 -9.70
C HIS A 158 12.07 11.56 -9.48
N GLY A 159 12.56 11.78 -8.25
CA GLY A 159 13.41 12.93 -7.91
C GLY A 159 12.69 14.28 -7.89
N GLU A 160 11.36 14.27 -7.81
CA GLU A 160 10.55 15.49 -7.74
C GLU A 160 10.54 16.08 -6.32
N SER A 161 10.31 17.40 -6.22
CA SER A 161 10.17 18.08 -4.93
C SER A 161 9.05 17.47 -4.09
N ILE A 162 9.35 17.14 -2.84
CA ILE A 162 8.39 16.53 -1.91
C ILE A 162 7.76 17.53 -0.94
N ARG A 163 8.16 18.81 -0.98
CA ARG A 163 7.70 19.86 -0.03
C ARG A 163 6.18 20.02 -0.03
N GLU A 164 5.58 19.86 -1.19
CA GLU A 164 4.12 20.00 -1.38
C GLU A 164 3.33 18.86 -0.73
N LEU A 165 4.00 17.77 -0.28
CA LEU A 165 3.38 16.68 0.46
C LEU A 165 3.30 16.97 1.97
N GLU A 166 4.05 17.95 2.48
CA GLU A 166 4.12 18.30 3.91
C GLU A 166 2.75 18.53 4.56
N PRO A 167 1.79 19.24 3.92
CA PRO A 167 0.47 19.42 4.53
C PRO A 167 -0.30 18.11 4.72
N LEU A 168 -0.20 17.18 3.77
CA LEU A 168 -0.85 15.85 3.88
C LEU A 168 -0.15 14.99 4.95
N ALA A 169 1.18 14.97 4.96
CA ALA A 169 1.96 14.26 5.98
C ALA A 169 1.63 14.78 7.39
N ARG A 170 1.57 16.10 7.54
CA ARG A 170 1.20 16.76 8.81
C ARG A 170 -0.22 16.42 9.24
N ALA A 171 -1.20 16.42 8.32
CA ALA A 171 -2.57 16.03 8.63
C ALA A 171 -2.65 14.60 9.18
N ILE A 172 -1.88 13.67 8.60
CA ILE A 172 -1.80 12.29 9.07
C ILE A 172 -1.12 12.23 10.46
N ASN A 173 0.01 12.94 10.62
CA ASN A 173 0.76 12.98 11.87
C ASN A 173 -0.07 13.58 13.02
N ASP A 174 -0.74 14.69 12.79
CA ASP A 174 -1.56 15.39 13.80
C ASP A 174 -2.82 14.59 14.18
N SER A 175 -3.22 13.63 13.34
CA SER A 175 -4.24 12.65 13.70
C SER A 175 -3.74 11.59 14.71
N GLY A 176 -2.45 11.60 15.05
CA GLY A 176 -1.80 10.67 15.97
C GLY A 176 -1.10 9.49 15.28
N ILE A 177 -1.21 9.34 13.95
CA ILE A 177 -0.46 8.33 13.19
C ILE A 177 0.83 9.00 12.70
N PRO A 178 2.02 8.65 13.21
CA PRO A 178 3.26 9.26 12.77
C PRO A 178 3.44 9.20 11.25
N ALA A 179 3.68 10.37 10.65
CA ALA A 179 3.88 10.53 9.20
C ALA A 179 4.79 11.70 8.91
N GLU A 180 5.61 11.58 7.87
CA GLU A 180 6.55 12.60 7.43
C GLU A 180 6.84 12.50 5.93
N ILE A 181 7.41 13.54 5.35
CA ILE A 181 7.97 13.48 3.98
C ILE A 181 9.38 12.92 4.03
N SER A 182 9.80 12.19 2.98
CA SER A 182 11.13 11.57 2.93
C SER A 182 11.67 11.46 1.52
N GLU A 183 12.91 11.89 1.33
CA GLU A 183 13.68 11.66 0.09
C GLU A 183 14.08 10.18 -0.05
N GLU A 184 14.02 9.39 1.02
CA GLU A 184 14.40 7.98 1.06
C GLU A 184 13.20 7.02 0.86
N VAL A 185 12.06 7.52 0.33
CA VAL A 185 10.85 6.70 0.16
C VAL A 185 11.08 5.49 -0.72
N GLU A 186 11.93 5.59 -1.77
CA GLU A 186 12.29 4.48 -2.64
C GLU A 186 12.98 3.36 -1.85
N GLN A 187 14.04 3.71 -1.11
CA GLN A 187 14.79 2.75 -0.29
C GLN A 187 13.88 2.09 0.77
N ALA A 188 12.99 2.87 1.36
CA ALA A 188 12.04 2.40 2.36
C ALA A 188 10.97 1.47 1.75
N LEU A 189 10.55 1.71 0.51
CA LEU A 189 9.65 0.82 -0.22
C LEU A 189 10.35 -0.50 -0.56
N TRP A 190 11.60 -0.48 -1.03
CA TRP A 190 12.37 -1.69 -1.30
C TRP A 190 12.67 -2.49 -0.04
N ALA A 191 12.95 -1.82 1.10
CA ALA A 191 13.03 -2.47 2.40
C ALA A 191 11.75 -3.23 2.76
N LYS A 192 10.58 -2.60 2.50
CA LYS A 192 9.28 -3.22 2.70
C LYS A 192 9.01 -4.34 1.68
N MET A 193 9.43 -4.18 0.42
CA MET A 193 9.32 -5.21 -0.61
C MET A 193 10.07 -6.48 -0.21
N LEU A 194 11.33 -6.38 0.22
CA LEU A 194 12.11 -7.51 0.74
C LEU A 194 11.37 -8.27 1.83
N TYR A 195 10.79 -7.55 2.78
CA TYR A 195 10.03 -8.14 3.89
C TYR A 195 8.74 -8.82 3.40
N ASN A 196 7.94 -8.13 2.61
CA ASN A 196 6.64 -8.61 2.15
C ASN A 196 6.75 -9.78 1.16
N THR A 197 7.67 -9.71 0.20
CA THR A 197 7.85 -10.77 -0.82
C THR A 197 8.39 -12.05 -0.21
N THR A 198 9.06 -11.96 0.93
CA THR A 198 9.60 -13.11 1.65
C THR A 198 8.54 -13.75 2.56
N LEU A 199 7.82 -12.98 3.36
CA LEU A 199 6.95 -13.51 4.42
C LEU A 199 5.49 -13.67 4.00
N ASN A 200 4.93 -12.72 3.24
CA ASN A 200 3.49 -12.71 2.96
C ASN A 200 3.02 -13.95 2.20
N PRO A 201 3.62 -14.31 1.06
CA PRO A 201 3.15 -15.46 0.29
C PRO A 201 3.43 -16.78 1.00
N LEU A 202 4.59 -16.95 1.64
CA LEU A 202 4.91 -18.15 2.40
C LEU A 202 3.95 -18.34 3.57
N GLY A 203 3.66 -17.29 4.32
CA GLY A 203 2.65 -17.31 5.38
C GLY A 203 1.26 -17.70 4.88
N ALA A 204 0.91 -17.27 3.67
CA ALA A 204 -0.37 -17.59 3.04
C ALA A 204 -0.43 -19.04 2.53
N ILE A 205 0.61 -19.50 1.83
CA ILE A 205 0.70 -20.88 1.27
C ILE A 205 0.68 -21.92 2.40
N LEU A 206 1.45 -21.67 3.46
CA LEU A 206 1.63 -22.61 4.56
C LEU A 206 0.63 -22.41 5.71
N ASN A 207 -0.17 -21.35 5.68
CA ASN A 207 -1.06 -20.94 6.77
C ASN A 207 -0.31 -20.80 8.10
N MET A 208 0.84 -20.10 8.06
CA MET A 208 1.75 -19.93 9.19
C MET A 208 1.93 -18.46 9.55
N LYS A 209 2.20 -18.20 10.84
CA LYS A 209 2.67 -16.91 11.33
C LYS A 209 4.15 -16.72 10.97
N TYR A 210 4.61 -15.47 10.92
CA TYR A 210 5.98 -15.15 10.49
C TYR A 210 7.06 -15.83 11.33
N GLY A 211 6.92 -15.85 12.66
CA GLY A 211 7.89 -16.55 13.52
C GLY A 211 7.94 -18.04 13.31
N GLN A 212 6.82 -18.67 12.92
CA GLN A 212 6.80 -20.10 12.61
C GLN A 212 7.58 -20.42 11.32
N LEU A 213 7.55 -19.51 10.32
CA LEU A 213 8.36 -19.66 9.10
C LEU A 213 9.86 -19.66 9.43
N ALA A 214 10.30 -18.78 10.32
CA ALA A 214 11.71 -18.71 10.73
C ALA A 214 12.16 -19.80 11.70
N SER A 215 11.24 -20.63 12.18
CA SER A 215 11.57 -21.75 13.09
C SER A 215 12.03 -23.04 12.37
N SER A 216 12.00 -23.06 11.03
CA SER A 216 12.40 -24.20 10.20
C SER A 216 13.58 -23.83 9.31
N GLU A 217 14.68 -24.57 9.41
CA GLU A 217 15.86 -24.38 8.55
C GLU A 217 15.54 -24.51 7.05
N HIS A 218 14.60 -25.38 6.68
CA HIS A 218 14.17 -25.55 5.30
C HIS A 218 13.41 -24.29 4.78
N LEU A 219 12.55 -23.71 5.61
CA LEU A 219 11.84 -22.47 5.26
C LEU A 219 12.78 -21.25 5.27
N VAL A 220 13.73 -21.21 6.19
CA VAL A 220 14.81 -20.22 6.18
C VAL A 220 15.59 -20.28 4.86
N GLY A 221 15.92 -21.48 4.37
CA GLY A 221 16.57 -21.66 3.07
C GLY A 221 15.74 -21.13 1.89
N ILE A 222 14.40 -21.26 1.93
CA ILE A 222 13.52 -20.67 0.91
C ILE A 222 13.51 -19.14 1.03
N MET A 223 13.36 -18.62 2.24
CA MET A 223 13.35 -17.17 2.51
C MET A 223 14.66 -16.50 2.06
N ASN A 224 15.80 -17.14 2.32
CA ASN A 224 17.10 -16.62 1.89
C ASN A 224 17.20 -16.53 0.36
N ARG A 225 16.73 -17.55 -0.38
CA ARG A 225 16.70 -17.48 -1.85
C ARG A 225 15.78 -16.37 -2.37
N LEU A 226 14.63 -16.13 -1.74
CA LEU A 226 13.75 -14.99 -2.10
C LEU A 226 14.45 -13.66 -1.89
N ILE A 227 15.17 -13.50 -0.77
CA ILE A 227 15.95 -12.30 -0.46
C ILE A 227 17.07 -12.11 -1.49
N GLU A 228 17.85 -13.15 -1.77
CA GLU A 228 18.98 -13.12 -2.72
C GLU A 228 18.50 -12.80 -4.15
N GLU A 229 17.43 -13.43 -4.63
CA GLU A 229 16.83 -13.12 -5.93
C GLU A 229 16.34 -11.66 -5.99
N THR A 230 15.72 -11.15 -4.91
CA THR A 230 15.28 -9.75 -4.84
C THR A 230 16.47 -8.79 -4.91
N TYR A 231 17.57 -9.06 -4.19
CA TYR A 231 18.78 -8.24 -4.25
C TYR A 231 19.41 -8.24 -5.65
N ALA A 232 19.52 -9.40 -6.29
CA ALA A 232 20.04 -9.48 -7.65
C ALA A 232 19.20 -8.64 -8.65
N VAL A 233 17.87 -8.65 -8.49
CA VAL A 233 16.97 -7.84 -9.31
C VAL A 233 17.13 -6.35 -8.99
N MET A 234 17.24 -5.97 -7.71
CA MET A 234 17.46 -4.59 -7.29
C MET A 234 18.78 -4.03 -7.86
N GLU A 235 19.88 -4.76 -7.71
CA GLU A 235 21.18 -4.37 -8.21
C GLU A 235 21.17 -4.15 -9.73
N ALA A 236 20.61 -5.11 -10.49
CA ALA A 236 20.51 -5.01 -11.94
C ALA A 236 19.64 -3.84 -12.43
N ALA A 237 18.64 -3.47 -11.63
CA ALA A 237 17.71 -2.36 -11.93
C ALA A 237 18.18 -1.00 -11.38
N GLY A 238 19.27 -0.96 -10.59
CA GLY A 238 19.81 0.25 -9.97
C GLY A 238 19.07 0.69 -8.71
N TYR A 239 18.23 -0.17 -8.12
CA TYR A 239 17.53 0.11 -6.87
C TYR A 239 18.37 -0.20 -5.64
N GLN A 240 18.10 0.48 -4.55
CA GLN A 240 18.84 0.34 -3.29
C GLN A 240 17.88 0.25 -2.11
N THR A 241 18.40 -0.27 -0.99
CA THR A 241 17.74 -0.27 0.31
C THR A 241 18.76 0.10 1.40
N PHE A 242 18.37 0.08 2.67
CA PHE A 242 19.23 0.48 3.81
C PHE A 242 20.35 -0.52 4.12
N TRP A 243 20.26 -1.74 3.63
CA TRP A 243 21.29 -2.79 3.78
C TRP A 243 21.96 -3.03 2.43
N LYS A 244 23.28 -3.03 2.44
CA LYS A 244 24.07 -3.10 1.20
C LYS A 244 24.09 -4.49 0.58
N THR A 245 23.97 -5.53 1.41
CA THR A 245 24.04 -6.92 0.95
C THR A 245 22.89 -7.76 1.49
N PRO A 246 22.58 -8.90 0.83
CA PRO A 246 21.59 -9.85 1.34
C PRO A 246 21.88 -10.30 2.79
N GLU A 247 23.17 -10.52 3.13
CA GLU A 247 23.57 -10.99 4.46
C GLU A 247 23.34 -9.94 5.54
N GLU A 248 23.60 -8.66 5.27
CA GLU A 248 23.29 -7.56 6.18
C GLU A 248 21.78 -7.52 6.43
N TYR A 249 20.98 -7.62 5.37
CA TYR A 249 19.53 -7.66 5.50
C TYR A 249 19.05 -8.90 6.26
N GLN A 250 19.55 -10.10 5.93
CA GLN A 250 19.21 -11.34 6.63
C GLN A 250 19.52 -11.25 8.12
N SER A 251 20.66 -10.64 8.49
CA SER A 251 21.00 -10.41 9.88
C SER A 251 19.95 -9.56 10.61
N ALA A 252 19.54 -8.44 10.02
CA ALA A 252 18.50 -7.59 10.58
C ALA A 252 17.11 -8.28 10.57
N PHE A 253 16.82 -9.01 9.49
CA PHE A 253 15.56 -9.71 9.28
C PHE A 253 15.31 -10.78 10.35
N TYR A 254 16.26 -11.70 10.54
CA TYR A 254 16.14 -12.77 11.54
C TYR A 254 16.44 -12.29 12.95
N GLY A 255 17.34 -11.31 13.12
CA GLY A 255 17.73 -10.81 14.43
C GLY A 255 16.71 -9.89 15.10
N LYS A 256 15.89 -9.20 14.29
CA LYS A 256 14.95 -8.20 14.81
C LYS A 256 13.57 -8.25 14.17
N MET A 257 13.47 -8.14 12.84
CA MET A 257 12.18 -7.91 12.18
C MET A 257 11.20 -9.05 12.37
N VAL A 258 11.64 -10.31 12.18
CA VAL A 258 10.80 -11.49 12.36
C VAL A 258 10.45 -11.71 13.84
N PRO A 259 11.37 -11.60 14.81
CA PRO A 259 11.03 -11.65 16.22
C PRO A 259 10.00 -10.60 16.64
N ASP A 260 10.16 -9.35 16.24
CA ASP A 260 9.23 -8.25 16.57
C ASP A 260 7.81 -8.49 16.00
N THR A 261 7.71 -9.29 14.95
CA THR A 261 6.45 -9.61 14.27
C THR A 261 6.09 -11.10 14.33
N PHE A 262 6.61 -11.83 15.30
CA PHE A 262 6.50 -13.30 15.42
C PHE A 262 5.06 -13.80 15.27
N ALA A 263 4.11 -13.15 15.94
CA ALA A 263 2.70 -13.55 15.94
C ALA A 263 1.89 -13.01 14.74
N HIS A 264 2.54 -12.24 13.86
CA HIS A 264 1.84 -11.60 12.76
C HIS A 264 1.39 -12.62 11.69
N ARG A 265 0.21 -12.36 11.12
CA ARG A 265 -0.37 -13.10 9.99
C ARG A 265 -0.34 -12.20 8.76
N SER A 266 0.08 -12.75 7.63
CA SER A 266 0.23 -11.98 6.40
C SER A 266 -1.11 -11.41 5.87
N SER A 267 -1.05 -10.24 5.23
CA SER A 267 -2.18 -9.67 4.51
C SER A 267 -2.65 -10.58 3.36
N THR A 268 -1.71 -11.23 2.67
CA THR A 268 -2.01 -12.21 1.60
C THR A 268 -2.84 -13.37 2.13
N LEU A 269 -2.54 -13.90 3.33
CA LEU A 269 -3.35 -14.94 3.95
C LEU A 269 -4.77 -14.43 4.26
N GLN A 270 -4.87 -13.22 4.79
CA GLN A 270 -6.16 -12.60 5.11
C GLN A 270 -7.03 -12.37 3.86
N ASP A 271 -6.42 -11.96 2.73
CA ASP A 271 -7.11 -11.80 1.46
C ASP A 271 -7.66 -13.16 0.96
N ILE A 272 -6.85 -14.23 1.00
CA ILE A 272 -7.25 -15.59 0.61
C ILE A 272 -8.40 -16.11 1.50
N GLU A 273 -8.34 -15.89 2.81
CA GLU A 273 -9.42 -16.29 3.74
C GLU A 273 -10.73 -15.55 3.43
N LYS A 274 -10.65 -14.29 3.02
CA LYS A 274 -11.81 -13.50 2.58
C LYS A 274 -12.24 -13.82 1.14
N ARG A 275 -11.58 -14.77 0.46
CA ARG A 275 -11.80 -15.10 -0.95
C ARG A 275 -11.61 -13.90 -1.89
N GLN A 276 -10.67 -13.03 -1.57
CA GLN A 276 -10.28 -11.87 -2.36
C GLN A 276 -8.97 -12.15 -3.09
N ARG A 277 -8.79 -11.53 -4.26
CA ARG A 277 -7.51 -11.51 -4.95
C ARG A 277 -6.46 -10.81 -4.09
N THR A 278 -5.25 -11.33 -4.14
CA THR A 278 -4.10 -10.80 -3.40
C THR A 278 -3.35 -9.73 -4.21
N GLU A 279 -2.36 -9.11 -3.60
CA GLU A 279 -1.46 -8.17 -4.27
C GLU A 279 -0.18 -8.86 -4.78
N ILE A 280 -0.24 -10.16 -5.10
CA ILE A 280 0.93 -10.95 -5.50
C ILE A 280 1.63 -10.37 -6.74
N ASP A 281 0.91 -9.75 -7.66
CA ASP A 281 1.43 -9.20 -8.91
C ASP A 281 2.30 -7.96 -8.69
N THR A 282 2.00 -7.13 -7.70
CA THR A 282 2.80 -5.95 -7.30
C THR A 282 3.82 -6.27 -6.20
N LEU A 283 3.79 -7.47 -5.65
CA LEU A 283 4.81 -8.01 -4.75
C LEU A 283 5.79 -8.92 -5.53
N ASN A 284 5.69 -10.23 -5.39
CA ASN A 284 6.61 -11.16 -6.05
C ASN A 284 6.53 -11.11 -7.58
N GLY A 285 5.34 -10.86 -8.15
CA GLY A 285 5.15 -10.67 -9.59
C GLY A 285 5.94 -9.48 -10.15
N CYS A 286 6.08 -8.42 -9.37
CA CYS A 286 6.93 -7.28 -9.73
C CYS A 286 8.41 -7.69 -9.82
N ILE A 287 8.92 -8.49 -8.88
CA ILE A 287 10.30 -9.01 -8.93
C ILE A 287 10.51 -9.83 -10.21
N LEU A 288 9.52 -10.66 -10.61
CA LEU A 288 9.58 -11.40 -11.88
C LEU A 288 9.66 -10.45 -13.08
N ARG A 289 8.81 -9.42 -13.11
CA ARG A 289 8.74 -8.46 -14.22
C ARG A 289 10.06 -7.73 -14.39
N ILE A 290 10.63 -7.21 -13.31
CA ILE A 290 11.91 -6.50 -13.33
C ILE A 290 13.05 -7.47 -13.66
N GLY A 291 13.07 -8.66 -13.05
CA GLY A 291 14.07 -9.70 -13.34
C GLY A 291 14.12 -10.07 -14.83
N ARG A 292 12.96 -10.30 -15.46
CA ARG A 292 12.86 -10.56 -16.92
C ARG A 292 13.41 -9.40 -17.74
N LYS A 293 13.08 -8.16 -17.37
CA LYS A 293 13.56 -6.94 -18.07
C LYS A 293 15.09 -6.84 -18.05
N HIS A 294 15.74 -7.26 -16.97
CA HIS A 294 17.19 -7.16 -16.76
C HIS A 294 17.93 -8.50 -16.95
N GLY A 295 17.24 -9.57 -17.37
CA GLY A 295 17.86 -10.90 -17.60
C GLY A 295 18.27 -11.62 -16.33
N ILE A 296 17.70 -11.27 -15.18
CA ILE A 296 17.98 -11.90 -13.87
C ILE A 296 16.98 -13.04 -13.63
N PRO A 297 17.44 -14.30 -13.41
CA PRO A 297 16.55 -15.40 -13.10
C PRO A 297 15.97 -15.28 -11.69
N THR A 298 14.65 -15.53 -11.57
CA THR A 298 13.92 -15.46 -10.30
C THR A 298 13.07 -16.74 -10.09
N PRO A 299 13.69 -17.94 -10.05
CA PRO A 299 12.94 -19.20 -10.02
C PRO A 299 12.12 -19.39 -8.75
N THR A 300 12.62 -18.93 -7.58
CA THR A 300 11.90 -19.07 -6.31
C THR A 300 10.68 -18.14 -6.29
N HIS A 301 10.82 -16.88 -6.70
CA HIS A 301 9.68 -15.97 -6.86
C HIS A 301 8.67 -16.49 -7.88
N THR A 302 9.13 -17.09 -9.00
CA THR A 302 8.24 -17.68 -10.01
C THR A 302 7.35 -18.75 -9.40
N MET A 303 7.94 -19.69 -8.66
CA MET A 303 7.19 -20.76 -7.98
C MET A 303 6.15 -20.18 -7.00
N ILE A 304 6.55 -19.19 -6.19
CA ILE A 304 5.66 -18.54 -5.21
C ILE A 304 4.46 -17.88 -5.91
N VAL A 305 4.70 -17.15 -7.00
CA VAL A 305 3.62 -16.49 -7.77
C VAL A 305 2.64 -17.52 -8.32
N GLU A 306 3.14 -18.59 -8.94
CA GLU A 306 2.29 -19.66 -9.47
C GLU A 306 1.47 -20.37 -8.38
N MET A 307 2.04 -20.60 -7.20
CA MET A 307 1.32 -21.20 -6.08
C MET A 307 0.19 -20.28 -5.57
N ILE A 308 0.45 -18.98 -5.40
CA ILE A 308 -0.58 -18.03 -4.95
C ILE A 308 -1.68 -17.89 -6.01
N ARG A 309 -1.33 -17.75 -7.30
CA ARG A 309 -2.32 -17.69 -8.39
C ARG A 309 -3.16 -18.96 -8.47
N GLY A 310 -2.53 -20.14 -8.26
CA GLY A 310 -3.25 -21.40 -8.18
C GLY A 310 -4.26 -21.43 -7.02
N ILE A 311 -3.89 -20.89 -5.85
CA ILE A 311 -4.79 -20.76 -4.70
C ILE A 311 -5.93 -19.79 -5.02
N GLU A 312 -5.63 -18.65 -5.63
CA GLU A 312 -6.64 -17.65 -6.04
C GLU A 312 -7.65 -18.24 -7.02
N ALA A 313 -7.17 -18.95 -8.05
CA ALA A 313 -8.03 -19.58 -9.05
C ALA A 313 -9.02 -20.60 -8.46
N VAL A 314 -8.63 -21.28 -7.36
CA VAL A 314 -9.48 -22.26 -6.69
C VAL A 314 -10.38 -21.63 -5.64
N ARG A 315 -9.90 -20.64 -4.90
CA ARG A 315 -10.57 -20.11 -3.69
C ARG A 315 -11.25 -18.76 -3.90
N CYS A 316 -10.68 -17.90 -4.74
CA CYS A 316 -11.22 -16.57 -5.01
C CYS A 316 -12.11 -16.68 -6.25
N LYS A 317 -13.42 -16.55 -6.09
CA LYS A 317 -14.32 -16.41 -7.24
C LYS A 317 -14.09 -15.01 -7.81
N ASP A 318 -14.00 -14.92 -9.15
CA ASP A 318 -14.15 -13.63 -9.82
C ASP A 318 -15.55 -13.13 -9.46
N ASN A 319 -15.61 -12.12 -8.60
CA ASN A 319 -16.80 -11.30 -8.47
C ASN A 319 -16.82 -10.44 -9.74
N GLY A 320 -17.46 -11.00 -10.80
CA GLY A 320 -17.76 -10.30 -12.04
C GLY A 320 -18.73 -9.16 -11.81
#